data_eff20f102c9903eca83354d9ca143891
#
_entry.id   eff20f102c9903eca83354d9ca143891
#
_cell.length_a   1.000
_cell.length_b   1.000
_cell.length_c   1.000
_cell.angle_alpha   90.00
_cell.angle_beta   90.00
_cell.angle_gamma   90.00
#
_symmetry.space_group_name_H-M   'P 1'
#
loop_
_entity.id
_entity.type
_entity.pdbx_description
1 polymer ?
#
loop_
_entity_poly.entity_id
_entity_poly.type
_entity_poly.pdbx_seq_one_letter_code
_entity_poly.pdbx_strand_id
1 'polypeptide(L)'
;MKILVTGSSGKLGSVTVNRLKDFGYQVLGADIMASITTDVIADVTNKLQMLDITRGMDAVIHTAALHGRHMDLNYSREDFIQTNINGTLNLLNACVANGVKKFLFTSTTSIYGKSLVDDNQAVWVDENLAVQPRDIYDITKQTCEELCREFFVKEGLQATVYRVGRFLPEPDQLMLNHRLYRGLDERDGAEAVRLALDYNFAQFEILNVSSGSVFQKEDLIALKHDAQRVIMKYYPAAAELYQANNWKFPQSIDRVYSSDKCRRVLGYQPKYTFEYMLNQFSQGNSE
;
A
#
# COMPACT_ATOMS: atom_id res chain seq x y z
N MET A 1 -20.78 6.52 -8.81
CA MET A 1 -20.22 6.65 -7.44
C MET A 1 -19.38 7.91 -7.39
N LYS A 2 -19.56 8.73 -6.34
CA LYS A 2 -18.73 9.91 -6.04
C LYS A 2 -17.71 9.52 -4.99
N ILE A 3 -16.43 9.73 -5.27
CA ILE A 3 -15.33 9.22 -4.45
C ILE A 3 -14.40 10.36 -4.07
N LEU A 4 -14.12 10.51 -2.78
CA LEU A 4 -13.07 11.38 -2.28
C LEU A 4 -11.77 10.56 -2.16
N VAL A 5 -10.66 11.10 -2.70
CA VAL A 5 -9.31 10.58 -2.50
C VAL A 5 -8.48 11.62 -1.77
N THR A 6 -8.12 11.38 -0.51
CA THR A 6 -7.19 12.24 0.23
C THR A 6 -5.76 11.78 0.01
N GLY A 7 -4.80 12.70 0.05
CA GLY A 7 -3.42 12.41 -0.36
C GLY A 7 -3.27 12.32 -1.87
N SER A 8 -4.10 13.06 -2.61
CA SER A 8 -4.24 12.98 -4.07
C SER A 8 -2.99 13.44 -4.84
N SER A 9 -2.10 14.22 -4.25
CA SER A 9 -0.81 14.62 -4.85
C SER A 9 0.28 13.55 -4.67
N GLY A 10 0.08 12.62 -3.72
CA GLY A 10 1.03 11.56 -3.41
C GLY A 10 1.08 10.48 -4.51
N LYS A 11 2.14 9.66 -4.48
CA LYS A 11 2.40 8.65 -5.53
C LYS A 11 1.23 7.69 -5.73
N LEU A 12 0.71 7.09 -4.65
CA LEU A 12 -0.45 6.18 -4.74
C LEU A 12 -1.76 6.95 -5.00
N GLY A 13 -1.95 8.09 -4.32
CA GLY A 13 -3.18 8.88 -4.44
C GLY A 13 -3.41 9.40 -5.86
N SER A 14 -2.38 9.93 -6.50
CA SER A 14 -2.49 10.46 -7.87
C SER A 14 -2.84 9.39 -8.90
N VAL A 15 -2.19 8.23 -8.82
CA VAL A 15 -2.50 7.09 -9.69
C VAL A 15 -3.90 6.54 -9.41
N THR A 16 -4.32 6.53 -8.14
CA THR A 16 -5.68 6.13 -7.75
C THR A 16 -6.74 7.06 -8.34
N VAL A 17 -6.53 8.40 -8.25
CA VAL A 17 -7.45 9.38 -8.85
C VAL A 17 -7.60 9.13 -10.35
N ASN A 18 -6.49 9.00 -11.07
CA ASN A 18 -6.51 8.76 -12.52
C ASN A 18 -7.20 7.43 -12.85
N ARG A 19 -6.82 6.35 -12.18
CA ARG A 19 -7.40 5.03 -12.40
C ARG A 19 -8.91 5.02 -12.21
N LEU A 20 -9.41 5.68 -11.17
CA LEU A 20 -10.85 5.76 -10.92
C LEU A 20 -11.59 6.63 -11.92
N LYS A 21 -10.99 7.75 -12.36
CA LYS A 21 -11.54 8.58 -13.44
C LYS A 21 -11.63 7.79 -14.75
N ASP A 22 -10.62 6.99 -15.10
CA ASP A 22 -10.62 6.12 -16.29
C ASP A 22 -11.74 5.06 -16.26
N PHE A 23 -12.14 4.63 -15.06
CA PHE A 23 -13.30 3.73 -14.87
C PHE A 23 -14.66 4.45 -14.83
N GLY A 24 -14.68 5.76 -15.03
CA GLY A 24 -15.91 6.55 -15.11
C GLY A 24 -16.49 6.97 -13.73
N TYR A 25 -15.73 6.86 -12.64
CA TYR A 25 -16.14 7.39 -11.35
C TYR A 25 -15.99 8.92 -11.29
N GLN A 26 -16.86 9.58 -10.53
CA GLN A 26 -16.68 10.99 -10.18
C GLN A 26 -15.73 11.09 -8.99
N VAL A 27 -14.52 11.58 -9.22
CA VAL A 27 -13.46 11.62 -8.21
C VAL A 27 -13.12 13.05 -7.84
N LEU A 28 -13.12 13.32 -6.52
CA LEU A 28 -12.61 14.54 -5.91
C LEU A 28 -11.27 14.23 -5.24
N GLY A 29 -10.18 14.78 -5.77
CA GLY A 29 -8.86 14.70 -5.15
C GLY A 29 -8.67 15.80 -4.12
N ALA A 30 -8.23 15.46 -2.90
CA ALA A 30 -7.93 16.43 -1.84
C ALA A 30 -6.52 16.20 -1.28
N ASP A 31 -5.77 17.27 -1.12
CA ASP A 31 -4.41 17.27 -0.57
C ASP A 31 -4.04 18.62 0.01
N ILE A 32 -3.01 18.68 0.84
CA ILE A 32 -2.40 19.94 1.27
C ILE A 32 -1.54 20.59 0.16
N MET A 33 -1.15 19.80 -0.83
CA MET A 33 -0.33 20.21 -1.98
C MET A 33 -1.16 20.26 -3.26
N ALA A 34 -0.98 21.34 -4.03
CA ALA A 34 -1.57 21.43 -5.36
C ALA A 34 -0.91 20.45 -6.33
N SER A 35 -1.71 19.76 -7.13
CA SER A 35 -1.26 18.89 -8.21
C SER A 35 -2.35 18.76 -9.28
N ILE A 36 -2.04 18.10 -10.41
CA ILE A 36 -3.02 17.84 -11.47
C ILE A 36 -4.17 16.92 -11.00
N THR A 37 -3.96 16.19 -9.91
CA THR A 37 -4.93 15.27 -9.30
C THR A 37 -5.55 15.81 -8.01
N THR A 38 -5.24 17.07 -7.64
CA THR A 38 -5.79 17.75 -6.47
C THR A 38 -6.82 18.78 -6.90
N ASP A 39 -8.08 18.48 -6.67
CA ASP A 39 -9.20 19.37 -6.98
C ASP A 39 -9.48 20.36 -5.83
N VAL A 40 -9.17 19.97 -4.57
CA VAL A 40 -9.38 20.79 -3.36
C VAL A 40 -8.14 20.74 -2.47
N ILE A 41 -7.66 21.93 -2.07
CA ILE A 41 -6.63 22.04 -1.04
C ILE A 41 -7.28 21.88 0.33
N ALA A 42 -6.95 20.79 1.02
CA ALA A 42 -7.54 20.45 2.32
C ALA A 42 -6.54 19.68 3.19
N ASP A 43 -6.57 20.00 4.48
CA ASP A 43 -5.77 19.33 5.50
C ASP A 43 -6.64 18.36 6.29
N VAL A 44 -6.24 17.08 6.35
CA VAL A 44 -6.97 16.05 7.10
C VAL A 44 -7.05 16.33 8.59
N THR A 45 -6.15 17.15 9.13
CA THR A 45 -6.19 17.60 10.53
C THR A 45 -7.32 18.60 10.81
N ASN A 46 -7.84 19.24 9.77
CA ASN A 46 -8.95 20.20 9.89
C ASN A 46 -10.30 19.47 9.81
N LYS A 47 -10.91 19.27 10.97
CA LYS A 47 -12.20 18.57 11.10
C LYS A 47 -13.32 19.18 10.26
N LEU A 48 -13.40 20.51 10.17
CA LEU A 48 -14.46 21.18 9.40
C LEU A 48 -14.30 20.99 7.91
N GLN A 49 -13.05 21.04 7.40
CA GLN A 49 -12.78 20.74 6.01
C GLN A 49 -13.14 19.30 5.68
N MET A 50 -12.80 18.33 6.54
CA MET A 50 -13.16 16.91 6.32
C MET A 50 -14.67 16.72 6.29
N LEU A 51 -15.41 17.37 7.19
CA LEU A 51 -16.86 17.32 7.19
C LEU A 51 -17.46 17.92 5.90
N ASP A 52 -16.87 18.98 5.36
CA ASP A 52 -17.36 19.62 4.14
C ASP A 52 -17.09 18.80 2.88
N ILE A 53 -15.83 18.36 2.67
CA ILE A 53 -15.43 17.62 1.45
C ILE A 53 -15.97 16.20 1.36
N THR A 54 -16.42 15.59 2.47
CA THR A 54 -17.09 14.28 2.46
C THR A 54 -18.59 14.36 2.18
N ARG A 55 -19.18 15.56 2.13
CA ARG A 55 -20.62 15.74 1.89
C ARG A 55 -21.02 15.24 0.50
N GLY A 56 -21.96 14.31 0.47
CA GLY A 56 -22.48 13.72 -0.76
C GLY A 56 -21.53 12.76 -1.47
N MET A 57 -20.47 12.31 -0.79
CA MET A 57 -19.60 11.24 -1.27
C MET A 57 -20.18 9.87 -0.93
N ASP A 58 -19.99 8.92 -1.86
CA ASP A 58 -20.38 7.53 -1.66
C ASP A 58 -19.24 6.74 -0.96
N ALA A 59 -17.98 7.11 -1.26
CA ALA A 59 -16.80 6.45 -0.73
C ALA A 59 -15.66 7.44 -0.46
N VAL A 60 -14.81 7.10 0.52
CA VAL A 60 -13.56 7.81 0.81
C VAL A 60 -12.39 6.83 0.69
N ILE A 61 -11.36 7.23 -0.05
CA ILE A 61 -10.07 6.54 -0.14
C ILE A 61 -9.04 7.41 0.56
N HIS A 62 -8.53 6.93 1.69
CA HIS A 62 -7.62 7.69 2.53
C HIS A 62 -6.17 7.23 2.31
N THR A 63 -5.41 8.03 1.53
CA THR A 63 -3.98 7.81 1.31
C THR A 63 -3.10 8.88 1.94
N ALA A 64 -3.67 9.99 2.40
CA ALA A 64 -2.93 11.05 3.08
C ALA A 64 -2.30 10.54 4.38
N ALA A 65 -1.00 10.72 4.54
CA ALA A 65 -0.27 10.37 5.75
C ALA A 65 1.15 10.94 5.76
N LEU A 66 1.69 11.18 6.94
CA LEU A 66 3.13 11.19 7.12
C LEU A 66 3.64 9.75 7.13
N HIS A 67 4.66 9.44 6.34
CA HIS A 67 5.26 8.10 6.25
C HIS A 67 6.71 8.12 6.77
N GLY A 68 7.36 6.93 6.87
CA GLY A 68 8.66 6.78 7.52
C GLY A 68 9.75 7.77 7.09
N ARG A 69 9.78 8.21 5.81
CA ARG A 69 10.73 9.22 5.35
C ARG A 69 10.55 10.61 5.98
N HIS A 70 9.37 10.94 6.50
CA HIS A 70 9.17 12.21 7.19
C HIS A 70 9.90 12.27 8.53
N MET A 71 10.24 11.11 9.12
CA MET A 71 11.15 11.07 10.29
C MET A 71 12.53 11.64 9.94
N ASP A 72 13.05 11.34 8.75
CA ASP A 72 14.31 11.86 8.25
C ASP A 72 14.25 13.36 7.92
N LEU A 73 13.04 13.92 7.78
CA LEU A 73 12.76 15.34 7.52
C LEU A 73 12.41 16.11 8.80
N ASN A 74 12.71 15.53 9.98
CA ASN A 74 12.51 16.12 11.31
C ASN A 74 11.04 16.41 11.69
N TYR A 75 10.06 15.71 11.11
CA TYR A 75 8.70 15.74 11.63
C TYR A 75 8.66 15.12 13.03
N SER A 76 7.97 15.79 13.95
CA SER A 76 7.85 15.34 15.33
C SER A 76 6.88 14.16 15.48
N ARG A 77 6.92 13.48 16.63
CA ARG A 77 5.93 12.44 16.94
C ARG A 77 4.50 12.99 16.98
N GLU A 78 4.36 14.22 17.46
CA GLU A 78 3.11 14.97 17.50
C GLU A 78 2.54 15.18 16.09
N ASP A 79 3.38 15.52 15.11
CA ASP A 79 2.96 15.68 13.71
C ASP A 79 2.42 14.35 13.15
N PHE A 80 3.08 13.23 13.46
CA PHE A 80 2.59 11.90 13.07
C PHE A 80 1.24 11.57 13.71
N ILE A 81 1.05 11.89 15.00
CA ILE A 81 -0.22 11.67 15.70
C ILE A 81 -1.31 12.56 15.09
N GLN A 82 -1.04 13.85 14.92
CA GLN A 82 -2.01 14.80 14.38
C GLN A 82 -2.42 14.42 12.94
N THR A 83 -1.46 14.16 12.08
CA THR A 83 -1.77 13.86 10.68
C THR A 83 -2.37 12.47 10.52
N ASN A 84 -1.71 11.45 11.05
CA ASN A 84 -2.13 10.07 10.78
C ASN A 84 -3.34 9.65 11.63
N ILE A 85 -3.29 9.84 12.95
CA ILE A 85 -4.37 9.37 13.84
C ILE A 85 -5.55 10.33 13.83
N ASN A 86 -5.33 11.62 14.17
CA ASN A 86 -6.42 12.58 14.25
C ASN A 86 -7.00 12.88 12.86
N GLY A 87 -6.16 12.93 11.81
CA GLY A 87 -6.63 13.06 10.42
C GLY A 87 -7.54 11.91 10.00
N THR A 88 -7.15 10.65 10.29
CA THR A 88 -7.99 9.48 10.02
C THR A 88 -9.29 9.53 10.82
N LEU A 89 -9.23 9.87 12.11
CA LEU A 89 -10.42 9.98 12.96
C LEU A 89 -11.38 11.07 12.46
N ASN A 90 -10.86 12.22 12.03
CA ASN A 90 -11.68 13.30 11.45
C ASN A 90 -12.44 12.82 10.22
N LEU A 91 -11.77 12.09 9.32
CA LEU A 91 -12.39 11.54 8.12
C LEU A 91 -13.44 10.46 8.45
N LEU A 92 -13.16 9.54 9.37
CA LEU A 92 -14.09 8.51 9.79
C LEU A 92 -15.36 9.13 10.39
N ASN A 93 -15.21 10.10 11.30
CA ASN A 93 -16.34 10.85 11.85
C ASN A 93 -17.14 11.60 10.79
N ALA A 94 -16.45 12.24 9.83
CA ALA A 94 -17.10 12.95 8.73
C ALA A 94 -17.86 11.99 7.80
N CYS A 95 -17.31 10.79 7.56
CA CYS A 95 -17.99 9.74 6.79
C CYS A 95 -19.32 9.33 7.45
N VAL A 96 -19.31 9.05 8.75
CA VAL A 96 -20.52 8.69 9.49
C VAL A 96 -21.54 9.83 9.46
N ALA A 97 -21.10 11.06 9.78
CA ALA A 97 -21.96 12.24 9.80
C ALA A 97 -22.64 12.54 8.45
N ASN A 98 -21.96 12.26 7.35
CA ASN A 98 -22.45 12.51 5.98
C ASN A 98 -23.03 11.26 5.29
N GLY A 99 -23.09 10.12 5.98
CA GLY A 99 -23.66 8.89 5.46
C GLY A 99 -22.85 8.23 4.34
N VAL A 100 -21.54 8.48 4.30
CA VAL A 100 -20.62 7.79 3.38
C VAL A 100 -20.66 6.29 3.67
N LYS A 101 -20.67 5.48 2.60
CA LYS A 101 -20.86 4.03 2.75
C LYS A 101 -19.58 3.25 2.85
N LYS A 102 -18.49 3.71 2.20
CA LYS A 102 -17.22 2.98 2.12
C LYS A 102 -16.04 3.86 2.53
N PHE A 103 -15.12 3.26 3.29
CA PHE A 103 -13.88 3.89 3.69
C PHE A 103 -12.71 2.93 3.45
N LEU A 104 -11.81 3.27 2.55
CA LEU A 104 -10.64 2.48 2.20
C LEU A 104 -9.39 3.14 2.79
N PHE A 105 -8.76 2.48 3.74
CA PHE A 105 -7.59 3.00 4.44
C PHE A 105 -6.29 2.40 3.93
N THR A 106 -5.37 3.24 3.51
CA THR A 106 -4.02 2.83 3.13
C THR A 106 -3.13 2.72 4.37
N SER A 107 -2.93 1.49 4.83
CA SER A 107 -1.95 1.10 5.84
C SER A 107 -0.63 0.67 5.17
N THR A 108 0.21 -0.05 5.86
CA THR A 108 1.56 -0.40 5.42
C THR A 108 1.98 -1.78 5.93
N THR A 109 2.74 -2.52 5.13
CA THR A 109 3.41 -3.74 5.60
C THR A 109 4.54 -3.46 6.60
N SER A 110 4.94 -2.19 6.81
CA SER A 110 5.95 -1.81 7.79
C SER A 110 5.53 -2.16 9.23
N ILE A 111 4.23 -2.14 9.54
CA ILE A 111 3.70 -2.41 10.88
C ILE A 111 4.00 -3.82 11.41
N TYR A 112 4.32 -4.78 10.55
CA TYR A 112 4.80 -6.08 10.99
C TYR A 112 6.13 -5.98 11.75
N GLY A 113 6.90 -4.95 11.48
CA GLY A 113 8.00 -4.45 12.30
C GLY A 113 9.03 -5.52 12.69
N LYS A 114 9.09 -5.87 13.97
CA LYS A 114 10.04 -6.86 14.50
C LYS A 114 9.74 -8.28 14.03
N SER A 115 8.48 -8.59 13.71
CA SER A 115 8.09 -9.89 13.16
C SER A 115 8.64 -10.17 11.75
N LEU A 116 9.19 -9.15 11.07
CA LEU A 116 9.84 -9.31 9.77
C LEU A 116 11.27 -9.86 9.85
N VAL A 117 11.77 -10.17 11.04
CA VAL A 117 13.16 -10.60 11.25
C VAL A 117 13.19 -12.03 11.78
N ASP A 118 13.87 -12.91 11.04
CA ASP A 118 14.23 -14.25 11.43
C ASP A 118 15.66 -14.50 10.94
N ASP A 119 16.52 -15.07 11.80
CA ASP A 119 17.93 -15.27 11.48
C ASP A 119 18.17 -16.50 10.60
N ASN A 120 17.24 -17.46 10.61
CA ASN A 120 17.42 -18.76 9.96
C ASN A 120 16.72 -18.83 8.59
N GLN A 121 15.67 -18.07 8.37
CA GLN A 121 14.89 -18.13 7.14
C GLN A 121 14.26 -16.76 6.79
N ALA A 122 13.80 -16.61 5.57
CA ALA A 122 12.94 -15.50 5.20
C ALA A 122 11.57 -15.63 5.89
N VAL A 123 10.94 -14.50 6.23
CA VAL A 123 9.62 -14.50 6.85
C VAL A 123 8.53 -14.50 5.78
N TRP A 124 7.59 -15.43 5.84
CA TRP A 124 6.37 -15.37 5.05
C TRP A 124 5.39 -14.40 5.69
N VAL A 125 5.07 -13.32 4.99
CA VAL A 125 4.28 -12.22 5.53
C VAL A 125 2.88 -12.25 4.93
N ASP A 126 1.96 -12.85 5.65
CA ASP A 126 0.52 -12.76 5.41
C ASP A 126 -0.17 -11.99 6.55
N GLU A 127 -1.48 -11.83 6.49
CA GLU A 127 -2.26 -11.05 7.47
C GLU A 127 -2.35 -11.70 8.86
N ASN A 128 -1.94 -12.98 8.99
CA ASN A 128 -1.89 -13.69 10.27
C ASN A 128 -0.58 -13.43 11.03
N LEU A 129 0.45 -12.89 10.36
CA LEU A 129 1.70 -12.54 11.04
C LEU A 129 1.44 -11.44 12.09
N ALA A 130 1.96 -11.65 13.30
CA ALA A 130 1.79 -10.70 14.39
C ALA A 130 2.36 -9.32 14.04
N VAL A 131 1.58 -8.27 14.32
CA VAL A 131 2.00 -6.88 14.14
C VAL A 131 2.87 -6.47 15.34
N GLN A 132 4.09 -5.99 15.07
CA GLN A 132 5.07 -5.56 16.10
C GLN A 132 5.77 -4.25 15.68
N PRO A 133 5.08 -3.09 15.78
CA PRO A 133 5.59 -1.78 15.36
C PRO A 133 6.95 -1.45 15.95
N ARG A 134 7.80 -0.74 15.19
CA ARG A 134 9.15 -0.36 15.58
C ARG A 134 9.29 1.13 15.88
N ASP A 135 8.45 1.95 15.26
CA ASP A 135 8.56 3.40 15.30
C ASP A 135 7.19 4.08 15.33
N ILE A 136 7.20 5.40 15.42
CA ILE A 136 5.97 6.21 15.51
C ILE A 136 5.08 6.03 14.28
N TYR A 137 5.66 5.89 13.07
CA TYR A 137 4.90 5.68 11.86
C TYR A 137 4.10 4.37 11.93
N ASP A 138 4.78 3.26 12.25
CA ASP A 138 4.17 1.94 12.39
C ASP A 138 3.04 1.97 13.45
N ILE A 139 3.29 2.61 14.60
CA ILE A 139 2.32 2.76 15.70
C ILE A 139 1.09 3.52 15.22
N THR A 140 1.27 4.67 14.54
CA THR A 140 0.12 5.46 14.07
C THR A 140 -0.70 4.70 13.04
N LYS A 141 -0.07 3.96 12.13
CA LYS A 141 -0.79 3.14 11.14
C LYS A 141 -1.58 2.01 11.78
N GLN A 142 -0.99 1.29 12.76
CA GLN A 142 -1.71 0.27 13.53
C GLN A 142 -2.92 0.85 14.28
N THR A 143 -2.75 2.00 14.93
CA THR A 143 -3.85 2.69 15.61
C THR A 143 -4.98 3.02 14.64
N CYS A 144 -4.65 3.50 13.45
CA CYS A 144 -5.67 3.80 12.42
C CYS A 144 -6.39 2.54 11.91
N GLU A 145 -5.72 1.38 11.83
CA GLU A 145 -6.38 0.11 11.51
C GLU A 145 -7.43 -0.24 12.56
N GLU A 146 -7.13 -0.04 13.85
CA GLU A 146 -8.09 -0.30 14.94
C GLU A 146 -9.24 0.72 14.95
N LEU A 147 -8.99 2.00 14.62
CA LEU A 147 -10.07 2.97 14.41
C LEU A 147 -10.99 2.52 13.25
N CYS A 148 -10.44 2.10 12.13
CA CYS A 148 -11.25 1.58 11.01
C CYS A 148 -12.10 0.37 11.44
N ARG A 149 -11.54 -0.53 12.25
CA ARG A 149 -12.27 -1.68 12.80
C ARG A 149 -13.40 -1.26 13.72
N GLU A 150 -13.15 -0.31 14.60
CA GLU A 150 -14.16 0.21 15.52
C GLU A 150 -15.35 0.81 14.77
N PHE A 151 -15.10 1.67 13.77
CA PHE A 151 -16.13 2.27 12.94
C PHE A 151 -16.90 1.26 12.08
N PHE A 152 -16.24 0.21 11.61
CA PHE A 152 -16.90 -0.88 10.92
C PHE A 152 -17.90 -1.59 11.84
N VAL A 153 -17.48 -1.90 13.07
CA VAL A 153 -18.29 -2.68 14.04
C VAL A 153 -19.41 -1.84 14.67
N LYS A 154 -19.14 -0.57 15.00
CA LYS A 154 -20.06 0.28 15.74
C LYS A 154 -20.97 1.11 14.86
N GLU A 155 -20.45 1.63 13.76
CA GLU A 155 -21.16 2.56 12.89
C GLU A 155 -21.66 1.92 11.60
N GLY A 156 -21.25 0.68 11.31
CA GLY A 156 -21.60 -0.02 10.06
C GLY A 156 -20.93 0.57 8.82
N LEU A 157 -19.91 1.42 9.00
CA LEU A 157 -19.12 1.95 7.89
C LEU A 157 -18.33 0.80 7.25
N GLN A 158 -18.47 0.58 5.95
CA GLN A 158 -17.69 -0.44 5.22
C GLN A 158 -16.22 -0.04 5.10
N ALA A 159 -15.50 -0.09 6.24
CA ALA A 159 -14.09 0.22 6.32
C ALA A 159 -13.25 -1.01 5.95
N THR A 160 -12.26 -0.82 5.08
CA THR A 160 -11.31 -1.85 4.63
C THR A 160 -9.89 -1.30 4.67
N VAL A 161 -8.95 -2.12 5.09
CA VAL A 161 -7.55 -1.73 5.28
C VAL A 161 -6.65 -2.44 4.26
N TYR A 162 -5.75 -1.66 3.63
CA TYR A 162 -4.71 -2.17 2.74
C TYR A 162 -3.34 -1.97 3.36
N ARG A 163 -2.67 -3.06 3.73
CA ARG A 163 -1.24 -3.04 4.09
C ARG A 163 -0.44 -3.12 2.80
N VAL A 164 -0.08 -1.95 2.27
CA VAL A 164 0.61 -1.85 0.98
C VAL A 164 2.10 -2.14 1.11
N GLY A 165 2.65 -2.82 0.11
CA GLY A 165 4.08 -3.06 -0.06
C GLY A 165 4.85 -1.76 -0.38
N ARG A 166 6.17 -1.89 -0.59
CA ARG A 166 7.06 -0.75 -0.86
C ARG A 166 6.90 -0.26 -2.31
N PHE A 167 6.67 1.03 -2.49
CA PHE A 167 6.56 1.69 -3.81
C PHE A 167 7.31 3.03 -3.88
N LEU A 168 8.36 3.20 -3.10
CA LEU A 168 9.19 4.41 -3.13
C LEU A 168 10.06 4.44 -4.40
N PRO A 169 10.36 5.64 -4.94
CA PRO A 169 11.33 5.79 -6.02
C PRO A 169 12.70 5.31 -5.58
N GLU A 170 13.31 4.46 -6.37
CA GLU A 170 14.62 3.87 -6.11
C GLU A 170 15.33 3.59 -7.44
N PRO A 171 16.65 3.35 -7.46
CA PRO A 171 17.33 2.91 -8.66
C PRO A 171 16.72 1.63 -9.25
N ASP A 172 16.73 1.49 -10.57
CA ASP A 172 16.08 0.41 -11.32
C ASP A 172 16.36 -0.99 -10.77
N GLN A 173 17.64 -1.30 -10.51
CA GLN A 173 18.04 -2.57 -9.91
C GLN A 173 17.33 -2.82 -8.57
N LEU A 174 17.21 -1.81 -7.73
CA LEU A 174 16.61 -1.95 -6.41
C LEU A 174 15.09 -2.07 -6.50
N MET A 175 14.47 -1.31 -7.41
CA MET A 175 13.04 -1.46 -7.71
C MET A 175 12.73 -2.86 -8.23
N LEU A 176 13.50 -3.35 -9.21
CA LEU A 176 13.36 -4.70 -9.74
C LEU A 176 13.51 -5.75 -8.63
N ASN A 177 14.58 -5.65 -7.81
CA ASN A 177 14.78 -6.57 -6.68
C ASN A 177 13.61 -6.55 -5.69
N HIS A 178 13.03 -5.39 -5.40
CA HIS A 178 11.90 -5.30 -4.48
C HIS A 178 10.63 -5.97 -5.04
N ARG A 179 10.42 -5.96 -6.37
CA ARG A 179 9.29 -6.67 -6.99
C ARG A 179 9.32 -8.19 -6.76
N LEU A 180 10.48 -8.76 -6.47
CA LEU A 180 10.59 -10.19 -6.15
C LEU A 180 9.83 -10.57 -4.88
N TYR A 181 9.78 -9.70 -3.85
CA TYR A 181 9.39 -10.14 -2.52
C TYR A 181 8.63 -9.14 -1.65
N ARG A 182 8.79 -7.81 -1.85
CA ARG A 182 8.18 -6.78 -0.99
C ARG A 182 7.69 -5.53 -1.69
N GLY A 183 7.91 -5.43 -2.98
CA GLY A 183 7.53 -4.28 -3.78
C GLY A 183 6.04 -4.24 -4.09
N LEU A 184 5.60 -3.07 -4.47
CA LEU A 184 4.29 -2.80 -5.05
C LEU A 184 4.48 -1.75 -6.14
N ASP A 185 3.77 -1.90 -7.25
CA ASP A 185 3.57 -0.81 -8.19
C ASP A 185 2.33 -0.02 -7.77
N GLU A 186 2.40 1.29 -7.81
CA GLU A 186 1.27 2.14 -7.45
C GLU A 186 0.04 1.92 -8.35
N ARG A 187 0.24 1.49 -9.60
CA ARG A 187 -0.84 1.13 -10.53
C ARG A 187 -1.58 -0.12 -10.07
N ASP A 188 -0.86 -1.12 -9.55
CA ASP A 188 -1.43 -2.32 -8.93
C ASP A 188 -2.12 -1.97 -7.59
N GLY A 189 -1.53 -1.06 -6.82
CA GLY A 189 -2.15 -0.53 -5.60
C GLY A 189 -3.49 0.17 -5.88
N ALA A 190 -3.53 1.01 -6.90
CA ALA A 190 -4.77 1.67 -7.34
C ALA A 190 -5.83 0.68 -7.84
N GLU A 191 -5.40 -0.40 -8.51
CA GLU A 191 -6.31 -1.47 -8.94
C GLU A 191 -6.90 -2.25 -7.76
N ALA A 192 -6.10 -2.56 -6.73
CA ALA A 192 -6.60 -3.19 -5.51
C ALA A 192 -7.68 -2.32 -4.83
N VAL A 193 -7.45 -1.00 -4.76
CA VAL A 193 -8.43 -0.03 -4.26
C VAL A 193 -9.71 -0.05 -5.09
N ARG A 194 -9.61 -0.01 -6.41
CA ARG A 194 -10.76 -0.06 -7.32
C ARG A 194 -11.61 -1.31 -7.12
N LEU A 195 -10.97 -2.47 -7.04
CA LEU A 195 -11.67 -3.75 -6.85
C LEU A 195 -12.53 -3.76 -5.58
N ALA A 196 -12.04 -3.16 -4.50
CA ALA A 196 -12.81 -3.13 -3.25
C ALA A 196 -13.99 -2.17 -3.26
N LEU A 197 -14.02 -1.18 -4.14
CA LEU A 197 -15.18 -0.30 -4.27
C LEU A 197 -16.44 -1.07 -4.70
N ASP A 198 -16.26 -2.14 -5.47
CA ASP A 198 -17.35 -2.98 -5.94
C ASP A 198 -17.72 -4.12 -4.96
N TYR A 199 -16.93 -4.27 -3.87
CA TYR A 199 -17.12 -5.36 -2.91
C TYR A 199 -17.73 -4.87 -1.60
N ASN A 200 -18.69 -5.63 -1.05
CA ASN A 200 -19.24 -5.40 0.28
C ASN A 200 -18.77 -6.51 1.21
N PHE A 201 -17.98 -6.13 2.20
CA PHE A 201 -17.40 -7.08 3.15
C PHE A 201 -18.40 -7.43 4.24
N ALA A 202 -18.58 -8.73 4.48
CA ALA A 202 -19.42 -9.22 5.59
C ALA A 202 -18.76 -9.04 6.97
N GLN A 203 -17.45 -8.91 6.97
CA GLN A 203 -16.64 -8.67 8.17
C GLN A 203 -15.54 -7.65 7.86
N PHE A 204 -14.96 -7.07 8.91
CA PHE A 204 -13.82 -6.17 8.75
C PHE A 204 -12.62 -6.88 8.12
N GLU A 205 -12.08 -6.31 7.06
CA GLU A 205 -11.00 -6.93 6.31
C GLU A 205 -9.73 -6.08 6.30
N ILE A 206 -8.61 -6.75 6.55
CA ILE A 206 -7.27 -6.25 6.32
C ILE A 206 -6.67 -7.11 5.21
N LEU A 207 -6.08 -6.47 4.20
CA LEU A 207 -5.53 -7.12 3.02
C LEU A 207 -4.10 -6.64 2.76
N ASN A 208 -3.15 -7.58 2.63
CA ASN A 208 -1.83 -7.27 2.11
C ASN A 208 -1.89 -7.06 0.60
N VAL A 209 -1.28 -5.97 0.13
CA VAL A 209 -1.21 -5.63 -1.30
C VAL A 209 0.26 -5.46 -1.69
N SER A 210 0.74 -6.34 -2.54
CA SER A 210 2.11 -6.36 -3.08
C SER A 210 2.10 -6.74 -4.56
N SER A 211 3.25 -6.65 -5.23
CA SER A 211 3.40 -7.07 -6.63
C SER A 211 3.26 -8.59 -6.84
N GLY A 212 2.99 -9.34 -5.78
CA GLY A 212 3.01 -10.78 -5.80
C GLY A 212 4.43 -11.35 -5.80
N SER A 213 4.54 -12.62 -5.50
CA SER A 213 5.81 -13.36 -5.55
C SER A 213 5.55 -14.75 -6.08
N VAL A 214 6.53 -15.31 -6.80
CA VAL A 214 6.52 -16.71 -7.24
C VAL A 214 7.06 -17.63 -6.17
N PHE A 215 7.76 -17.10 -5.17
CA PHE A 215 8.38 -17.89 -4.10
C PHE A 215 7.32 -18.61 -3.27
N GLN A 216 7.69 -19.77 -2.77
CA GLN A 216 6.86 -20.61 -1.94
C GLN A 216 7.43 -20.68 -0.51
N LYS A 217 6.64 -21.17 0.44
CA LYS A 217 7.10 -21.30 1.83
C LYS A 217 8.31 -22.23 1.97
N GLU A 218 8.44 -23.20 1.10
CA GLU A 218 9.57 -24.15 1.02
C GLU A 218 10.89 -23.47 0.59
N ASP A 219 10.81 -22.31 -0.06
CA ASP A 219 11.99 -21.56 -0.50
C ASP A 219 12.59 -20.69 0.62
N LEU A 220 11.90 -20.47 1.75
CA LEU A 220 12.23 -19.43 2.75
C LEU A 220 13.65 -19.58 3.33
N ILE A 221 14.10 -20.79 3.63
CA ILE A 221 15.47 -21.03 4.11
C ILE A 221 16.48 -20.66 3.02
N ALA A 222 16.25 -21.13 1.80
CA ALA A 222 17.15 -20.86 0.68
C ALA A 222 17.17 -19.37 0.30
N LEU A 223 16.02 -18.67 0.36
CA LEU A 223 15.93 -17.23 0.14
C LEU A 223 16.79 -16.42 1.12
N LYS A 224 16.88 -16.87 2.37
CA LYS A 224 17.71 -16.24 3.40
C LYS A 224 19.19 -16.38 3.15
N HIS A 225 19.64 -17.55 2.68
CA HIS A 225 21.06 -17.91 2.62
C HIS A 225 21.67 -17.90 1.21
N ASP A 226 20.84 -18.07 0.17
CA ASP A 226 21.26 -18.15 -1.24
C ASP A 226 20.10 -17.70 -2.16
N ALA A 227 19.72 -16.43 -2.02
CA ALA A 227 18.59 -15.87 -2.76
C ALA A 227 18.80 -15.96 -4.28
N GLN A 228 20.04 -15.78 -4.76
CA GLN A 228 20.34 -15.86 -6.19
C GLN A 228 19.94 -17.21 -6.78
N ARG A 229 20.26 -18.31 -6.12
CA ARG A 229 19.90 -19.66 -6.59
C ARG A 229 18.38 -19.82 -6.71
N VAL A 230 17.63 -19.30 -5.74
CA VAL A 230 16.17 -19.36 -5.77
C VAL A 230 15.59 -18.49 -6.89
N ILE A 231 16.12 -17.27 -7.07
CA ILE A 231 15.70 -16.39 -8.17
C ILE A 231 15.93 -17.08 -9.52
N MET A 232 17.12 -17.66 -9.71
CA MET A 232 17.48 -18.36 -10.94
C MET A 232 16.63 -19.61 -11.23
N LYS A 233 16.09 -20.26 -10.19
CA LYS A 233 15.13 -21.37 -10.33
C LYS A 233 13.85 -20.92 -11.03
N TYR A 234 13.32 -19.72 -10.68
CA TYR A 234 12.07 -19.21 -11.21
C TYR A 234 12.25 -18.30 -12.44
N TYR A 235 13.37 -17.57 -12.49
CA TYR A 235 13.67 -16.56 -13.51
C TYR A 235 15.07 -16.72 -14.08
N PRO A 236 15.36 -17.83 -14.81
CA PRO A 236 16.71 -18.07 -15.37
C PRO A 236 17.15 -16.94 -16.32
N ALA A 237 16.22 -16.34 -17.08
CA ALA A 237 16.52 -15.23 -17.97
C ALA A 237 17.00 -13.94 -17.25
N ALA A 238 16.80 -13.83 -15.94
CA ALA A 238 17.30 -12.68 -15.17
C ALA A 238 18.83 -12.57 -15.17
N ALA A 239 19.56 -13.69 -15.37
CA ALA A 239 21.01 -13.68 -15.41
C ALA A 239 21.56 -12.75 -16.48
N GLU A 240 21.01 -12.82 -17.69
CA GLU A 240 21.45 -12.01 -18.85
C GLU A 240 21.24 -10.51 -18.58
N LEU A 241 20.06 -10.12 -18.06
CA LEU A 241 19.76 -8.74 -17.72
C LEU A 241 20.70 -8.20 -16.65
N TYR A 242 20.92 -8.96 -15.56
CA TYR A 242 21.79 -8.54 -14.46
C TYR A 242 23.23 -8.40 -14.93
N GLN A 243 23.72 -9.31 -15.76
CA GLN A 243 25.05 -9.24 -16.35
C GLN A 243 25.20 -8.03 -17.30
N ALA A 244 24.22 -7.81 -18.20
CA ALA A 244 24.25 -6.73 -19.18
C ALA A 244 24.31 -5.34 -18.52
N ASN A 245 23.62 -5.18 -17.37
CA ASN A 245 23.55 -3.92 -16.63
C ASN A 245 24.58 -3.82 -15.49
N ASN A 246 25.46 -4.80 -15.33
CA ASN A 246 26.39 -4.90 -14.19
C ASN A 246 25.66 -4.84 -12.83
N TRP A 247 24.45 -5.41 -12.77
CA TRP A 247 23.67 -5.51 -11.56
C TRP A 247 24.01 -6.76 -10.75
N LYS A 248 23.74 -6.71 -9.44
CA LYS A 248 23.96 -7.84 -8.53
C LYS A 248 22.64 -8.37 -8.03
N PHE A 249 22.51 -9.69 -8.03
CA PHE A 249 21.40 -10.34 -7.34
C PHE A 249 21.42 -10.04 -5.83
N PRO A 250 20.26 -9.96 -5.15
CA PRO A 250 20.25 -9.94 -3.70
C PRO A 250 20.93 -11.20 -3.16
N GLN A 251 21.85 -11.01 -2.22
CA GLN A 251 22.52 -12.15 -1.54
C GLN A 251 21.55 -12.87 -0.61
N SER A 252 20.65 -12.11 -0.01
CA SER A 252 19.66 -12.59 0.92
C SER A 252 18.33 -11.87 0.69
N ILE A 253 17.23 -12.62 0.78
CA ILE A 253 15.87 -12.10 0.89
C ILE A 253 15.34 -12.48 2.27
N ASP A 254 14.97 -11.48 3.05
CA ASP A 254 14.60 -11.62 4.46
C ASP A 254 13.10 -11.86 4.68
N ARG A 255 12.26 -11.60 3.68
CA ARG A 255 10.79 -11.72 3.77
C ARG A 255 10.15 -11.87 2.40
N VAL A 256 8.94 -12.41 2.38
CA VAL A 256 8.09 -12.48 1.19
C VAL A 256 6.69 -12.02 1.55
N TYR A 257 6.19 -10.96 0.91
CA TYR A 257 4.83 -10.47 1.11
C TYR A 257 3.85 -11.25 0.25
N SER A 258 2.92 -11.95 0.91
CA SER A 258 1.81 -12.63 0.26
C SER A 258 0.63 -11.69 0.08
N SER A 259 0.08 -11.66 -1.13
CA SER A 259 -1.22 -11.03 -1.46
C SER A 259 -2.32 -12.07 -1.69
N ASP A 260 -2.15 -13.29 -1.22
CA ASP A 260 -3.07 -14.40 -1.50
C ASP A 260 -4.49 -14.14 -0.97
N LYS A 261 -4.60 -13.47 0.18
CA LYS A 261 -5.91 -13.08 0.71
C LYS A 261 -6.57 -12.05 -0.20
N CYS A 262 -5.85 -11.01 -0.61
CA CYS A 262 -6.35 -10.00 -1.53
C CYS A 262 -6.78 -10.62 -2.87
N ARG A 263 -5.99 -11.56 -3.41
CA ARG A 263 -6.32 -12.33 -4.62
C ARG A 263 -7.61 -13.13 -4.44
N ARG A 264 -7.73 -13.89 -3.36
CA ARG A 264 -8.90 -14.74 -3.09
C ARG A 264 -10.17 -13.94 -2.86
N VAL A 265 -10.08 -12.79 -2.15
CA VAL A 265 -11.24 -12.00 -1.75
C VAL A 265 -11.69 -11.07 -2.86
N LEU A 266 -10.77 -10.38 -3.53
CA LEU A 266 -11.06 -9.35 -4.50
C LEU A 266 -10.77 -9.73 -5.96
N GLY A 267 -10.19 -10.91 -6.21
CA GLY A 267 -9.69 -11.26 -7.54
C GLY A 267 -8.47 -10.43 -7.96
N TYR A 268 -7.74 -9.85 -6.99
CA TYR A 268 -6.56 -9.03 -7.26
C TYR A 268 -5.48 -9.80 -7.99
N GLN A 269 -5.01 -9.27 -9.10
CA GLN A 269 -3.92 -9.83 -9.90
C GLN A 269 -2.95 -8.71 -10.26
N PRO A 270 -1.78 -8.61 -9.59
CA PRO A 270 -0.79 -7.60 -9.93
C PRO A 270 -0.26 -7.82 -11.34
N LYS A 271 -0.11 -6.73 -12.09
CA LYS A 271 0.38 -6.75 -13.47
C LYS A 271 1.84 -6.31 -13.56
N TYR A 272 2.24 -5.37 -12.71
CA TYR A 272 3.57 -4.76 -12.73
C TYR A 272 4.51 -5.51 -11.79
N THR A 273 4.65 -6.83 -12.05
CA THR A 273 5.43 -7.80 -11.27
C THR A 273 6.93 -7.71 -11.58
N PHE A 274 7.74 -8.54 -10.92
CA PHE A 274 9.15 -8.74 -11.30
C PHE A 274 9.31 -9.17 -12.76
N GLU A 275 8.48 -10.12 -13.21
CA GLU A 275 8.51 -10.61 -14.60
C GLU A 275 8.19 -9.50 -15.61
N TYR A 276 7.19 -8.66 -15.30
CA TYR A 276 6.88 -7.49 -16.13
C TYR A 276 8.10 -6.57 -16.27
N MET A 277 8.73 -6.17 -15.16
CA MET A 277 9.90 -5.30 -15.19
C MET A 277 11.09 -5.97 -15.88
N LEU A 278 11.32 -7.27 -15.63
CA LEU A 278 12.37 -8.04 -16.30
C LEU A 278 12.23 -7.93 -17.82
N ASN A 279 11.01 -8.11 -18.33
CA ASN A 279 10.72 -8.02 -19.77
C ASN A 279 10.91 -6.60 -20.30
N GLN A 280 10.50 -5.56 -19.57
CA GLN A 280 10.68 -4.15 -19.97
C GLN A 280 12.17 -3.82 -20.11
N PHE A 281 12.98 -4.11 -19.08
CA PHE A 281 14.41 -3.83 -19.13
C PHE A 281 15.14 -4.67 -20.20
N SER A 282 14.72 -5.90 -20.46
CA SER A 282 15.31 -6.73 -21.51
C SER A 282 15.01 -6.21 -22.92
N GLN A 283 13.93 -5.45 -23.08
CA GLN A 283 13.56 -4.80 -24.35
C GLN A 283 14.15 -3.39 -24.52
N GLY A 284 14.95 -2.92 -23.54
CA GLY A 284 15.53 -1.58 -23.56
C GLY A 284 14.54 -0.46 -23.19
N ASN A 285 13.39 -0.81 -22.62
CA ASN A 285 12.40 0.14 -22.12
C ASN A 285 12.64 0.36 -20.62
N SER A 286 13.18 1.52 -20.23
CA SER A 286 13.16 1.99 -18.83
C SER A 286 11.81 2.66 -18.53
N GLU A 287 11.24 2.42 -17.34
CA GLU A 287 10.03 3.12 -16.89
C GLU A 287 10.27 4.60 -16.53
#